data_b6b287de5281754c4d1ff89bc0eed33e
#
_entry.id   b6b287de5281754c4d1ff89bc0eed33e
#
_cell.length_a   1.000
_cell.length_b   1.000
_cell.length_c   1.000
_cell.angle_alpha   90.00
_cell.angle_beta   90.00
_cell.angle_gamma   90.00
#
_symmetry.space_group_name_H-M   'P 1'
#
loop_
_entity.id
_entity.type
_entity.pdbx_description
1 polymer ?
#
loop_
_entity_poly.entity_id
_entity_poly.type
_entity_poly.pdbx_seq_one_letter_code
_entity_poly.pdbx_strand_id
1 'polypeptide(L)'
;MFSLSSYAQDWTGNVRKDLLAGLVVALALIPEAIAFSIIAGVDPKVGLYASFSIAVITAIVGGRPGMISAATAATAVLMVTLVKEHGLQYLLAATVLAGLLQILAGLLRLGAVMRFVSRSVMTGFVNALAILIFMAQLPELIGVTWLTYVMVAAGLAIIYLFPRLTTAVPSPLVCILVLTAITLALGLDVRTVGDMGALPDTLPVLLIPDIPLTLETLLIILPYSAGVAAVGLLESLMTAAIVDDLTDTPSDKNQECIGQGIANAANGFIGGMAGCAMIGQSMINVKSGGRGRLSTFAAGTILLFLIVVLGEWVGRIPMPALVAIMIMVSVGTFSWSSIRNLKDHPRSSSIVMVATVAGVVLTHNLAIGVLIGVLLSGIFFAWKIAQIFRITSSLSEDGRTRTYVVEGQVFFASAEAFTNAFDFREVLEKVIIDVSRAHIWDISAVASLDMVVLKFRREGAEVEIVGINEASETIVDQLAIHDKPGALERLMGH
;
A
#
# COMPACT_ATOMS: atom_id res chain seq x y z
N MET A 1 -25.07 3.26 1.04
CA MET A 1 -25.95 3.85 2.09
C MET A 1 -25.78 2.98 3.34
N PHE A 2 -25.11 3.46 4.38
CA PHE A 2 -25.00 2.74 5.65
C PHE A 2 -26.39 2.66 6.29
N SER A 3 -26.92 1.45 6.39
CA SER A 3 -28.14 1.20 7.15
C SER A 3 -27.75 1.04 8.64
N LEU A 4 -28.41 1.75 9.54
CA LEU A 4 -28.20 1.61 10.99
C LEU A 4 -28.36 0.16 11.46
N SER A 5 -29.21 -0.62 10.80
CA SER A 5 -29.41 -2.05 11.07
C SER A 5 -28.18 -2.90 10.68
N SER A 6 -27.53 -2.60 9.56
CA SER A 6 -26.28 -3.29 9.16
C SER A 6 -25.15 -2.98 10.13
N TYR A 7 -25.00 -1.72 10.54
CA TYR A 7 -23.99 -1.32 11.52
C TYR A 7 -24.19 -2.01 12.89
N ALA A 8 -25.44 -2.11 13.36
CA ALA A 8 -25.73 -2.84 14.60
C ALA A 8 -25.41 -4.35 14.46
N GLN A 9 -25.67 -4.93 13.30
CA GLN A 9 -25.36 -6.33 13.00
C GLN A 9 -23.85 -6.60 13.00
N ASP A 10 -23.03 -5.66 12.53
CA ASP A 10 -21.56 -5.74 12.59
C ASP A 10 -21.04 -5.85 14.04
N TRP A 11 -21.79 -5.37 15.04
CA TRP A 11 -21.42 -5.45 16.46
C TRP A 11 -21.99 -6.67 17.17
N THR A 12 -23.16 -7.13 16.79
CA THR A 12 -23.91 -8.13 17.57
C THR A 12 -24.10 -9.46 16.85
N GLY A 13 -23.79 -9.53 15.58
CA GLY A 13 -24.06 -10.72 14.76
C GLY A 13 -23.22 -11.95 15.10
N ASN A 14 -22.06 -11.78 15.76
CA ASN A 14 -21.09 -12.87 15.99
C ASN A 14 -20.33 -12.76 17.33
N VAL A 15 -20.99 -12.28 18.36
CA VAL A 15 -20.38 -11.84 19.64
C VAL A 15 -19.36 -12.83 20.21
N ARG A 16 -19.75 -14.12 20.38
CA ARG A 16 -18.87 -15.12 20.99
C ARG A 16 -17.57 -15.34 20.19
N LYS A 17 -17.67 -15.50 18.88
CA LYS A 17 -16.50 -15.73 18.02
C LYS A 17 -15.67 -14.47 17.88
N ASP A 18 -16.30 -13.28 17.82
CA ASP A 18 -15.61 -12.00 17.74
C ASP A 18 -14.78 -11.74 19.00
N LEU A 19 -15.31 -12.01 20.20
CA LEU A 19 -14.57 -11.88 21.45
C LEU A 19 -13.38 -12.85 21.53
N LEU A 20 -13.58 -14.11 21.15
CA LEU A 20 -12.50 -15.11 21.14
C LEU A 20 -11.42 -14.77 20.11
N ALA A 21 -11.81 -14.36 18.92
CA ALA A 21 -10.87 -13.92 17.88
C ALA A 21 -10.12 -12.67 18.32
N GLY A 22 -10.80 -11.69 18.92
CA GLY A 22 -10.17 -10.49 19.48
C GLY A 22 -9.13 -10.81 20.57
N LEU A 23 -9.41 -11.79 21.44
CA LEU A 23 -8.43 -12.25 22.44
C LEU A 23 -7.17 -12.84 21.78
N VAL A 24 -7.33 -13.70 20.79
CA VAL A 24 -6.18 -14.29 20.06
C VAL A 24 -5.35 -13.20 19.40
N VAL A 25 -6.00 -12.22 18.77
CA VAL A 25 -5.35 -11.08 18.12
C VAL A 25 -4.64 -10.19 19.14
N ALA A 26 -5.27 -9.88 20.29
CA ALA A 26 -4.64 -9.08 21.35
C ALA A 26 -3.31 -9.70 21.82
N LEU A 27 -3.30 -11.01 22.05
CA LEU A 27 -2.07 -11.72 22.43
C LEU A 27 -0.98 -11.70 21.35
N ALA A 28 -1.36 -11.71 20.07
CA ALA A 28 -0.42 -11.60 18.95
C ALA A 28 0.12 -10.17 18.77
N LEU A 29 -0.70 -9.15 19.05
CA LEU A 29 -0.33 -7.74 18.88
C LEU A 29 0.72 -7.24 19.88
N ILE A 30 0.73 -7.77 21.13
CA ILE A 30 1.63 -7.28 22.18
C ILE A 30 3.11 -7.31 21.74
N PRO A 31 3.69 -8.46 21.35
CA PRO A 31 5.10 -8.51 20.96
C PRO A 31 5.42 -7.66 19.73
N GLU A 32 4.50 -7.59 18.78
CA GLU A 32 4.70 -6.81 17.56
C GLU A 32 4.67 -5.30 17.84
N ALA A 33 3.72 -4.81 18.63
CA ALA A 33 3.64 -3.41 19.00
C ALA A 33 4.89 -2.93 19.76
N ILE A 34 5.42 -3.78 20.65
CA ILE A 34 6.69 -3.53 21.34
C ILE A 34 7.85 -3.44 20.34
N ALA A 35 7.97 -4.45 19.46
CA ALA A 35 9.05 -4.49 18.49
C ALA A 35 9.00 -3.30 17.52
N PHE A 36 7.81 -2.88 17.08
CA PHE A 36 7.67 -1.72 16.19
C PHE A 36 8.00 -0.40 16.88
N SER A 37 7.71 -0.26 18.18
CA SER A 37 8.17 0.89 18.98
C SER A 37 9.69 0.97 19.03
N ILE A 38 10.36 -0.16 19.28
CA ILE A 38 11.81 -0.27 19.33
C ILE A 38 12.41 0.08 17.96
N ILE A 39 11.83 -0.43 16.87
CA ILE A 39 12.25 -0.07 15.51
C ILE A 39 12.13 1.43 15.28
N ALA A 40 11.04 2.05 15.69
CA ALA A 40 10.84 3.50 15.57
C ALA A 40 11.77 4.33 16.49
N GLY A 41 12.45 3.70 17.45
CA GLY A 41 13.33 4.37 18.41
C GLY A 41 12.59 5.05 19.56
N VAL A 42 11.41 4.54 19.93
CA VAL A 42 10.57 5.06 21.01
C VAL A 42 10.26 3.98 22.06
N ASP A 43 9.79 4.42 23.22
CA ASP A 43 9.39 3.51 24.30
C ASP A 43 8.32 2.51 23.84
N PRO A 44 8.33 1.26 24.33
CA PRO A 44 7.32 0.26 24.04
C PRO A 44 5.89 0.73 24.26
N LYS A 45 5.65 1.60 25.26
CA LYS A 45 4.32 2.16 25.54
C LYS A 45 3.69 2.89 24.35
N VAL A 46 4.51 3.52 23.51
CA VAL A 46 4.04 4.33 22.37
C VAL A 46 3.33 3.46 21.32
N GLY A 47 3.90 2.30 20.99
CA GLY A 47 3.27 1.34 20.06
C GLY A 47 2.12 0.57 20.67
N LEU A 48 2.18 0.31 21.99
CA LEU A 48 1.11 -0.38 22.70
C LEU A 48 -0.15 0.51 22.82
N TYR A 49 0.01 1.79 23.15
CA TYR A 49 -1.10 2.75 23.12
C TYR A 49 -1.64 2.94 21.69
N ALA A 50 -0.75 2.99 20.70
CA ALA A 50 -1.16 3.04 19.30
C ALA A 50 -2.01 1.84 18.91
N SER A 51 -1.58 0.63 19.23
CA SER A 51 -2.29 -0.60 18.89
C SER A 51 -3.66 -0.68 19.55
N PHE A 52 -3.76 -0.23 20.80
CA PHE A 52 -5.06 -0.09 21.48
C PHE A 52 -5.99 0.91 20.78
N SER A 53 -5.53 2.16 20.66
CA SER A 53 -6.39 3.26 20.21
C SER A 53 -6.80 3.12 18.75
N ILE A 54 -5.88 2.72 17.88
CA ILE A 54 -6.15 2.53 16.47
C ILE A 54 -7.18 1.39 16.28
N ALA A 55 -6.99 0.25 16.95
CA ALA A 55 -7.94 -0.85 16.89
C ALA A 55 -9.35 -0.46 17.36
N VAL A 56 -9.45 0.23 18.50
CA VAL A 56 -10.73 0.69 19.05
C VAL A 56 -11.41 1.71 18.14
N ILE A 57 -10.66 2.72 17.67
CA ILE A 57 -11.25 3.79 16.84
C ILE A 57 -11.64 3.24 15.47
N THR A 58 -10.79 2.44 14.81
CA THR A 58 -11.13 1.85 13.51
C THR A 58 -12.27 0.85 13.59
N ALA A 59 -12.44 0.15 14.71
CA ALA A 59 -13.63 -0.66 14.95
C ALA A 59 -14.93 0.16 14.88
N ILE A 60 -14.90 1.42 15.37
CA ILE A 60 -16.06 2.30 15.39
C ILE A 60 -16.26 2.99 14.03
N VAL A 61 -15.21 3.62 13.49
CA VAL A 61 -15.33 4.52 12.33
C VAL A 61 -14.79 3.95 11.02
N GLY A 62 -14.08 2.82 11.04
CA GLY A 62 -13.49 2.20 9.86
C GLY A 62 -14.52 1.67 8.86
N GLY A 63 -14.10 1.51 7.62
CA GLY A 63 -14.93 1.04 6.51
C GLY A 63 -14.97 -0.48 6.36
N ARG A 64 -14.09 -1.23 7.10
CA ARG A 64 -13.99 -2.70 7.00
C ARG A 64 -14.16 -3.38 8.36
N PRO A 65 -15.33 -3.97 8.66
CA PRO A 65 -15.51 -4.79 9.87
C PRO A 65 -14.56 -5.99 9.91
N GLY A 66 -14.08 -6.34 11.10
CA GLY A 66 -13.19 -7.49 11.31
C GLY A 66 -11.76 -7.32 10.83
N MET A 67 -11.40 -6.18 10.28
CA MET A 67 -10.02 -5.83 9.95
C MET A 67 -9.29 -5.29 11.18
N ILE A 68 -8.07 -5.72 11.41
CA ILE A 68 -7.24 -5.29 12.53
C ILE A 68 -6.27 -4.21 12.09
N SER A 69 -6.34 -3.06 12.78
CA SER A 69 -5.41 -1.94 12.61
C SER A 69 -4.69 -1.67 13.93
N ALA A 70 -3.39 -1.41 13.85
CA ALA A 70 -2.53 -1.20 15.02
C ALA A 70 -1.25 -0.44 14.60
N ALA A 71 -0.30 -0.27 15.53
CA ALA A 71 1.06 0.11 15.17
C ALA A 71 1.67 -0.92 14.20
N THR A 72 2.36 -0.48 13.15
CA THR A 72 2.90 -1.37 12.11
C THR A 72 4.37 -1.10 11.82
N ALA A 73 5.07 -2.12 11.29
CA ALA A 73 6.44 -1.97 10.85
C ALA A 73 6.59 -0.92 9.73
N ALA A 74 5.62 -0.86 8.82
CA ALA A 74 5.64 0.06 7.69
C ALA A 74 5.68 1.53 8.14
N THR A 75 4.87 1.88 9.15
CA THR A 75 4.86 3.24 9.72
C THR A 75 6.05 3.47 10.66
N ALA A 76 6.47 2.46 11.43
CA ALA A 76 7.61 2.54 12.32
C ALA A 76 8.91 2.87 11.59
N VAL A 77 9.22 2.14 10.53
CA VAL A 77 10.45 2.34 9.73
C VAL A 77 10.52 3.75 9.13
N LEU A 78 9.39 4.31 8.70
CA LEU A 78 9.35 5.67 8.15
C LEU A 78 9.67 6.75 9.18
N MET A 79 9.42 6.48 10.48
CA MET A 79 9.59 7.46 11.55
C MET A 79 10.97 7.43 12.21
N VAL A 80 11.81 6.43 11.91
CA VAL A 80 13.14 6.24 12.55
C VAL A 80 14.00 7.51 12.52
N THR A 81 14.16 8.10 11.34
CA THR A 81 14.99 9.30 11.15
C THR A 81 14.40 10.50 11.88
N LEU A 82 13.09 10.71 11.79
CA LEU A 82 12.39 11.80 12.48
C LEU A 82 12.57 11.72 13.99
N VAL A 83 12.43 10.52 14.56
CA VAL A 83 12.61 10.31 16.02
C VAL A 83 14.05 10.54 16.43
N LYS A 84 15.01 10.05 15.65
CA LYS A 84 16.44 10.20 15.95
C LYS A 84 16.89 11.66 15.93
N GLU A 85 16.36 12.47 15.02
CA GLU A 85 16.77 13.86 14.82
C GLU A 85 15.96 14.84 15.68
N HIS A 86 14.67 14.59 15.89
CA HIS A 86 13.73 15.53 16.50
C HIS A 86 12.97 14.99 17.71
N GLY A 87 13.03 13.68 17.97
CA GLY A 87 12.44 13.06 19.15
C GLY A 87 10.96 12.71 19.03
N LEU A 88 10.39 12.22 20.16
CA LEU A 88 9.03 11.70 20.24
C LEU A 88 7.95 12.73 19.89
N GLN A 89 8.10 13.99 20.31
CA GLN A 89 7.06 15.00 20.12
C GLN A 89 6.81 15.28 18.63
N TYR A 90 7.85 15.27 17.81
CA TYR A 90 7.74 15.40 16.36
C TYR A 90 7.07 14.18 15.72
N LEU A 91 7.34 12.96 16.22
CA LEU A 91 6.63 11.75 15.79
C LEU A 91 5.12 11.87 16.05
N LEU A 92 4.73 12.30 17.26
CA LEU A 92 3.32 12.46 17.61
C LEU A 92 2.62 13.49 16.71
N ALA A 93 3.27 14.64 16.49
CA ALA A 93 2.75 15.67 15.60
C ALA A 93 2.66 15.18 14.14
N ALA A 94 3.67 14.45 13.66
CA ALA A 94 3.65 13.83 12.34
C ALA A 94 2.53 12.79 12.22
N THR A 95 2.23 12.04 13.29
CA THR A 95 1.11 11.10 13.37
C THR A 95 -0.24 11.81 13.22
N VAL A 96 -0.43 12.95 13.94
CA VAL A 96 -1.63 13.78 13.79
C VAL A 96 -1.79 14.28 12.36
N LEU A 97 -0.72 14.84 11.78
CA LEU A 97 -0.76 15.36 10.41
C LEU A 97 -1.01 14.25 9.38
N ALA A 98 -0.40 13.07 9.56
CA ALA A 98 -0.66 11.91 8.71
C ALA A 98 -2.13 11.51 8.76
N GLY A 99 -2.74 11.49 9.95
CA GLY A 99 -4.18 11.23 10.13
C GLY A 99 -5.04 12.25 9.39
N LEU A 100 -4.73 13.54 9.47
CA LEU A 100 -5.45 14.58 8.72
C LEU A 100 -5.33 14.40 7.20
N LEU A 101 -4.14 14.05 6.70
CA LEU A 101 -3.94 13.75 5.28
C LEU A 101 -4.74 12.52 4.83
N GLN A 102 -4.85 11.49 5.67
CA GLN A 102 -5.66 10.30 5.39
C GLN A 102 -7.16 10.61 5.37
N ILE A 103 -7.66 11.46 6.29
CA ILE A 103 -9.05 11.95 6.26
C ILE A 103 -9.31 12.68 4.96
N LEU A 104 -8.42 13.60 4.58
CA LEU A 104 -8.53 14.35 3.32
C LEU A 104 -8.55 13.41 2.11
N ALA A 105 -7.68 12.40 2.08
CA ALA A 105 -7.67 11.40 1.03
C ALA A 105 -9.00 10.63 0.91
N GLY A 106 -9.61 10.26 2.05
CA GLY A 106 -10.92 9.63 2.08
C GLY A 106 -12.04 10.54 1.57
N LEU A 107 -12.06 11.82 1.99
CA LEU A 107 -13.02 12.83 1.53
C LEU A 107 -12.89 13.09 0.01
N LEU A 108 -11.67 13.14 -0.51
CA LEU A 108 -11.38 13.25 -1.94
C LEU A 108 -11.62 11.94 -2.71
N ARG A 109 -12.09 10.88 -2.04
CA ARG A 109 -12.38 9.56 -2.62
C ARG A 109 -11.15 8.90 -3.26
N LEU A 110 -9.97 9.15 -2.73
CA LEU A 110 -8.72 8.56 -3.23
C LEU A 110 -8.59 7.06 -2.95
N GLY A 111 -9.48 6.46 -2.15
CA GLY A 111 -9.57 5.00 -2.02
C GLY A 111 -9.76 4.28 -3.36
N ALA A 112 -10.39 4.95 -4.34
CA ALA A 112 -10.51 4.43 -5.70
C ALA A 112 -9.19 4.42 -6.50
N VAL A 113 -8.19 5.21 -6.10
CA VAL A 113 -6.87 5.29 -6.77
C VAL A 113 -6.08 3.99 -6.61
N MET A 114 -6.40 3.18 -5.58
CA MET A 114 -5.78 1.86 -5.38
C MET A 114 -5.90 0.92 -6.59
N ARG A 115 -6.93 1.07 -7.42
CA ARG A 115 -7.07 0.30 -8.67
C ARG A 115 -5.94 0.53 -9.68
N PHE A 116 -5.19 1.64 -9.55
CA PHE A 116 -4.04 1.95 -10.40
C PHE A 116 -2.72 1.38 -9.87
N VAL A 117 -2.69 0.89 -8.63
CA VAL A 117 -1.52 0.23 -8.06
C VAL A 117 -1.48 -1.22 -8.56
N SER A 118 -0.52 -1.53 -9.42
CA SER A 118 -0.40 -2.87 -9.99
C SER A 118 0.03 -3.90 -8.94
N ARG A 119 -0.34 -5.18 -9.17
CA ARG A 119 0.09 -6.29 -8.29
C ARG A 119 1.61 -6.38 -8.14
N SER A 120 2.37 -6.00 -9.17
CA SER A 120 3.83 -6.03 -9.13
C SER A 120 4.39 -5.00 -8.15
N VAL A 121 3.80 -3.80 -8.09
CA VAL A 121 4.14 -2.77 -7.10
C VAL A 121 3.82 -3.27 -5.68
N MET A 122 2.63 -3.83 -5.49
CA MET A 122 2.20 -4.36 -4.18
C MET A 122 3.13 -5.47 -3.70
N THR A 123 3.49 -6.42 -4.58
CA THR A 123 4.43 -7.49 -4.24
C THR A 123 5.82 -6.93 -3.93
N GLY A 124 6.30 -5.95 -4.71
CA GLY A 124 7.55 -5.24 -4.46
C GLY A 124 7.57 -4.54 -3.10
N PHE A 125 6.49 -3.83 -2.77
CA PHE A 125 6.31 -3.16 -1.47
C PHE A 125 6.39 -4.15 -0.30
N VAL A 126 5.63 -5.26 -0.36
CA VAL A 126 5.59 -6.28 0.71
C VAL A 126 6.96 -6.94 0.88
N ASN A 127 7.65 -7.26 -0.23
CA ASN A 127 9.00 -7.83 -0.16
C ASN A 127 10.02 -6.84 0.42
N ALA A 128 9.95 -5.58 0.01
CA ALA A 128 10.82 -4.54 0.54
C ALA A 128 10.59 -4.31 2.04
N LEU A 129 9.32 -4.27 2.48
CA LEU A 129 8.95 -4.17 3.89
C LEU A 129 9.54 -5.33 4.68
N ALA A 130 9.41 -6.56 4.19
CA ALA A 130 9.99 -7.75 4.82
C ALA A 130 11.52 -7.62 4.99
N ILE A 131 12.22 -7.13 3.96
CA ILE A 131 13.66 -6.89 4.02
C ILE A 131 13.99 -5.82 5.07
N LEU A 132 13.26 -4.70 5.10
CA LEU A 132 13.49 -3.64 6.08
C LEU A 132 13.24 -4.12 7.52
N ILE A 133 12.19 -4.92 7.76
CA ILE A 133 11.92 -5.53 9.06
C ILE A 133 13.10 -6.39 9.51
N PHE A 134 13.63 -7.21 8.60
CA PHE A 134 14.80 -8.05 8.90
C PHE A 134 16.04 -7.20 9.20
N MET A 135 16.32 -6.21 8.36
CA MET A 135 17.46 -5.31 8.55
C MET A 135 17.40 -4.56 9.89
N ALA A 136 16.20 -4.18 10.34
CA ALA A 136 15.98 -3.54 11.62
C ALA A 136 16.32 -4.43 12.84
N GLN A 137 16.41 -5.76 12.65
CA GLN A 137 16.83 -6.67 13.71
C GLN A 137 18.36 -6.87 13.78
N LEU A 138 19.10 -6.50 12.75
CA LEU A 138 20.55 -6.70 12.72
C LEU A 138 21.30 -6.00 13.87
N PRO A 139 20.97 -4.76 14.28
CA PRO A 139 21.61 -4.12 15.44
C PRO A 139 21.47 -4.94 16.74
N GLU A 140 20.38 -5.66 16.92
CA GLU A 140 20.14 -6.51 18.09
C GLU A 140 20.92 -7.83 18.04
N LEU A 141 21.57 -8.12 16.91
CA LEU A 141 22.40 -9.31 16.69
C LEU A 141 23.90 -8.98 16.56
N ILE A 142 24.31 -7.69 16.62
CA ILE A 142 25.71 -7.28 16.49
C ILE A 142 26.27 -6.91 17.85
N GLY A 143 27.44 -7.46 18.20
CA GLY A 143 28.12 -7.15 19.44
C GLY A 143 27.49 -7.76 20.70
N VAL A 144 26.63 -8.77 20.54
CA VAL A 144 25.93 -9.46 21.63
C VAL A 144 26.63 -10.76 22.02
N THR A 145 26.29 -11.30 23.19
CA THR A 145 26.83 -12.57 23.68
C THR A 145 26.33 -13.74 22.81
N TRP A 146 27.09 -14.82 22.74
CA TRP A 146 26.69 -16.05 22.05
C TRP A 146 25.33 -16.60 22.54
N LEU A 147 25.00 -16.32 23.80
CA LEU A 147 23.73 -16.71 24.41
C LEU A 147 22.52 -16.12 23.68
N THR A 148 22.62 -14.87 23.24
CA THR A 148 21.56 -14.21 22.43
C THR A 148 21.28 -15.00 21.17
N TYR A 149 22.30 -15.45 20.43
CA TYR A 149 22.10 -16.24 19.20
C TYR A 149 21.44 -17.60 19.50
N VAL A 150 21.84 -18.27 20.58
CA VAL A 150 21.21 -19.54 21.00
C VAL A 150 19.74 -19.32 21.35
N MET A 151 19.42 -18.25 22.08
CA MET A 151 18.04 -17.92 22.44
C MET A 151 17.20 -17.57 21.20
N VAL A 152 17.73 -16.79 20.25
CA VAL A 152 17.05 -16.50 18.98
C VAL A 152 16.79 -17.79 18.20
N ALA A 153 17.79 -18.67 18.08
CA ALA A 153 17.64 -19.95 17.41
C ALA A 153 16.60 -20.84 18.11
N ALA A 154 16.61 -20.90 19.44
CA ALA A 154 15.60 -21.64 20.22
C ALA A 154 14.19 -21.04 20.03
N GLY A 155 14.08 -19.70 20.01
CA GLY A 155 12.84 -18.98 19.73
C GLY A 155 12.27 -19.33 18.36
N LEU A 156 13.10 -19.27 17.31
CA LEU A 156 12.71 -19.69 15.96
C LEU A 156 12.31 -21.17 15.91
N ALA A 157 13.04 -22.05 16.59
CA ALA A 157 12.68 -23.46 16.69
C ALA A 157 11.30 -23.64 17.31
N ILE A 158 11.00 -22.95 18.42
CA ILE A 158 9.68 -22.99 19.05
C ILE A 158 8.62 -22.48 18.06
N ILE A 159 8.83 -21.32 17.43
CA ILE A 159 7.87 -20.71 16.52
C ILE A 159 7.51 -21.64 15.35
N TYR A 160 8.47 -22.32 14.74
CA TYR A 160 8.24 -23.15 13.57
C TYR A 160 7.89 -24.61 13.87
N LEU A 161 8.30 -25.15 15.03
CA LEU A 161 8.02 -26.53 15.40
C LEU A 161 6.74 -26.70 16.24
N PHE A 162 6.44 -25.73 17.13
CA PHE A 162 5.28 -25.83 18.02
C PHE A 162 3.94 -25.96 17.26
N PRO A 163 3.69 -25.30 16.11
CA PRO A 163 2.45 -25.49 15.36
C PRO A 163 2.21 -26.92 14.85
N ARG A 164 3.27 -27.78 14.82
CA ARG A 164 3.13 -29.20 14.50
C ARG A 164 2.51 -30.00 15.63
N LEU A 165 2.60 -29.49 16.87
CA LEU A 165 2.00 -30.12 18.06
C LEU A 165 0.58 -29.65 18.28
N THR A 166 0.36 -28.33 18.23
CA THR A 166 -0.96 -27.71 18.36
C THR A 166 -1.02 -26.34 17.73
N THR A 167 -2.15 -25.98 17.18
CA THR A 167 -2.47 -24.66 16.64
C THR A 167 -3.42 -23.86 17.54
N ALA A 168 -3.77 -24.42 18.73
CA ALA A 168 -4.69 -23.77 19.66
C ALA A 168 -4.11 -22.51 20.31
N VAL A 169 -2.77 -22.42 20.42
CA VAL A 169 -2.07 -21.25 20.99
C VAL A 169 -1.12 -20.70 19.96
N PRO A 170 -1.06 -19.37 19.75
CA PRO A 170 -0.12 -18.75 18.84
C PRO A 170 1.34 -19.07 19.25
N SER A 171 2.13 -19.62 18.31
CA SER A 171 3.51 -20.01 18.60
C SER A 171 4.43 -18.84 19.04
N PRO A 172 4.24 -17.58 18.58
CA PRO A 172 4.99 -16.45 19.13
C PRO A 172 4.75 -16.23 20.63
N LEU A 173 3.52 -16.44 21.11
CA LEU A 173 3.22 -16.36 22.54
C LEU A 173 3.95 -17.45 23.33
N VAL A 174 3.96 -18.68 22.81
CA VAL A 174 4.69 -19.79 23.43
C VAL A 174 6.19 -19.51 23.48
N CYS A 175 6.75 -18.94 22.41
CA CYS A 175 8.15 -18.51 22.35
C CYS A 175 8.48 -17.52 23.48
N ILE A 176 7.65 -16.49 23.65
CA ILE A 176 7.82 -15.51 24.74
C ILE A 176 7.78 -16.18 26.10
N LEU A 177 6.74 -16.96 26.39
CA LEU A 177 6.55 -17.59 27.68
C LEU A 177 7.72 -18.54 28.03
N VAL A 178 8.13 -19.38 27.10
CA VAL A 178 9.22 -20.36 27.31
C VAL A 178 10.55 -19.65 27.49
N LEU A 179 10.90 -18.70 26.61
CA LEU A 179 12.19 -18.01 26.72
C LEU A 179 12.24 -17.11 27.96
N THR A 180 11.13 -16.45 28.34
CA THR A 180 11.06 -15.68 29.57
C THR A 180 11.22 -16.58 30.79
N ALA A 181 10.54 -17.72 30.83
CA ALA A 181 10.68 -18.69 31.93
C ALA A 181 12.12 -19.20 32.06
N ILE A 182 12.77 -19.55 30.96
CA ILE A 182 14.18 -19.98 30.94
C ILE A 182 15.09 -18.88 31.44
N THR A 183 14.92 -17.63 30.96
CA THR A 183 15.71 -16.47 31.39
C THR A 183 15.60 -16.24 32.89
N LEU A 184 14.40 -16.28 33.44
CA LEU A 184 14.17 -16.11 34.88
C LEU A 184 14.69 -17.27 35.72
N ALA A 185 14.47 -18.51 35.28
CA ALA A 185 14.88 -19.71 36.03
C ALA A 185 16.40 -19.88 36.09
N LEU A 186 17.10 -19.53 35.04
CA LEU A 186 18.56 -19.66 34.94
C LEU A 186 19.32 -18.35 35.28
N GLY A 187 18.60 -17.26 35.55
CA GLY A 187 19.21 -15.95 35.83
C GLY A 187 20.09 -15.45 34.68
N LEU A 188 19.65 -15.63 33.44
CA LEU A 188 20.45 -15.29 32.26
C LEU A 188 20.56 -13.78 32.12
N ASP A 189 21.76 -13.27 31.94
CA ASP A 189 22.03 -11.84 31.70
C ASP A 189 21.85 -11.53 30.21
N VAL A 190 20.62 -11.19 29.83
CA VAL A 190 20.23 -10.77 28.49
C VAL A 190 19.33 -9.55 28.59
N ARG A 191 19.42 -8.66 27.59
CA ARG A 191 18.55 -7.48 27.52
C ARG A 191 17.08 -7.89 27.51
N THR A 192 16.26 -7.13 28.22
CA THR A 192 14.82 -7.33 28.33
C THR A 192 14.05 -6.14 27.72
N VAL A 193 12.75 -6.31 27.55
CA VAL A 193 11.88 -5.22 27.08
C VAL A 193 11.91 -4.02 28.03
N GLY A 194 11.99 -4.27 29.34
CA GLY A 194 12.10 -3.20 30.34
C GLY A 194 13.36 -2.36 30.20
N ASP A 195 14.45 -2.91 29.65
CA ASP A 195 15.68 -2.17 29.38
C ASP A 195 15.58 -1.27 28.14
N MET A 196 14.55 -1.47 27.31
CA MET A 196 14.34 -0.73 26.07
C MET A 196 13.49 0.54 26.24
N GLY A 197 12.84 0.72 27.39
CA GLY A 197 12.05 1.90 27.69
C GLY A 197 10.81 1.62 28.53
N ALA A 198 10.01 2.67 28.75
CA ALA A 198 8.85 2.61 29.62
C ALA A 198 7.71 1.79 28.99
N LEU A 199 7.10 0.95 29.83
CA LEU A 199 5.87 0.24 29.54
C LEU A 199 4.65 1.01 30.06
N PRO A 200 3.44 0.77 29.51
CA PRO A 200 2.22 1.33 30.05
C PRO A 200 1.94 0.81 31.46
N ASP A 201 1.81 1.73 32.40
CA ASP A 201 1.39 1.51 33.79
C ASP A 201 0.02 2.11 34.08
N THR A 202 -0.48 2.94 33.17
CA THR A 202 -1.73 3.68 33.25
C THR A 202 -2.51 3.63 31.94
N LEU A 203 -3.73 4.12 31.96
CA LEU A 203 -4.49 4.39 30.76
C LEU A 203 -3.84 5.56 29.97
N PRO A 204 -3.94 5.57 28.63
CA PRO A 204 -3.43 6.69 27.83
C PRO A 204 -4.14 8.00 28.22
N VAL A 205 -3.35 9.06 28.37
CA VAL A 205 -3.84 10.38 28.73
C VAL A 205 -3.78 11.30 27.52
N LEU A 206 -4.78 12.15 27.36
CA LEU A 206 -4.79 13.15 26.29
C LEU A 206 -3.61 14.10 26.50
N LEU A 207 -2.79 14.26 25.47
CA LEU A 207 -1.66 15.19 25.42
C LEU A 207 -1.67 15.95 24.08
N ILE A 208 -1.15 17.15 24.09
CA ILE A 208 -0.91 17.91 22.86
C ILE A 208 0.59 17.82 22.59
N PRO A 209 1.01 17.42 21.36
CA PRO A 209 2.43 17.39 21.02
C PRO A 209 3.11 18.75 21.29
N ASP A 210 4.15 18.74 22.08
CA ASP A 210 4.89 19.95 22.47
C ASP A 210 5.95 20.27 21.40
N ILE A 211 5.49 20.94 20.34
CA ILE A 211 6.32 21.38 19.21
C ILE A 211 5.99 22.84 18.85
N PRO A 212 6.95 23.61 18.34
CA PRO A 212 6.67 24.94 17.81
C PRO A 212 5.74 24.88 16.62
N LEU A 213 4.65 25.63 16.63
CA LEU A 213 3.72 25.72 15.50
C LEU A 213 4.23 26.72 14.44
N THR A 214 5.35 26.37 13.80
CA THR A 214 6.01 27.18 12.77
C THR A 214 5.95 26.50 11.41
N LEU A 215 6.19 27.27 10.35
CA LEU A 215 6.31 26.72 9.00
C LEU A 215 7.50 25.76 8.89
N GLU A 216 8.59 26.03 9.61
CA GLU A 216 9.77 25.17 9.67
C GLU A 216 9.41 23.78 10.22
N THR A 217 8.72 23.73 11.35
CA THR A 217 8.23 22.48 11.93
C THR A 217 7.33 21.73 10.97
N LEU A 218 6.40 22.44 10.30
CA LEU A 218 5.54 21.81 9.29
C LEU A 218 6.36 21.21 8.13
N LEU A 219 7.38 21.91 7.63
CA LEU A 219 8.24 21.40 6.55
C LEU A 219 9.08 20.19 7.00
N ILE A 220 9.45 20.11 8.28
CA ILE A 220 10.13 18.94 8.85
C ILE A 220 9.21 17.73 8.89
N ILE A 221 7.99 17.87 9.45
CA ILE A 221 7.08 16.71 9.65
C ILE A 221 6.33 16.29 8.39
N LEU A 222 6.09 17.20 7.43
CA LEU A 222 5.25 16.96 6.26
C LEU A 222 5.71 15.79 5.38
N PRO A 223 7.01 15.62 5.04
CA PRO A 223 7.46 14.46 4.25
C PRO A 223 7.19 13.12 4.93
N TYR A 224 7.41 13.05 6.25
CA TYR A 224 7.16 11.86 7.06
C TYR A 224 5.66 11.58 7.17
N SER A 225 4.86 12.62 7.44
CA SER A 225 3.41 12.52 7.52
C SER A 225 2.78 12.08 6.19
N ALA A 226 3.24 12.65 5.08
CA ALA A 226 2.78 12.26 3.74
C ALA A 226 3.19 10.82 3.41
N GLY A 227 4.42 10.42 3.75
CA GLY A 227 4.89 9.05 3.59
C GLY A 227 4.06 8.05 4.39
N VAL A 228 3.82 8.34 5.67
CA VAL A 228 2.97 7.50 6.55
C VAL A 228 1.53 7.46 6.06
N ALA A 229 0.98 8.60 5.64
CA ALA A 229 -0.39 8.63 5.10
C ALA A 229 -0.51 7.75 3.85
N ALA A 230 0.41 7.90 2.91
CA ALA A 230 0.40 7.12 1.66
C ALA A 230 0.60 5.62 1.90
N VAL A 231 1.65 5.24 2.65
CA VAL A 231 1.98 3.84 2.95
C VAL A 231 0.90 3.20 3.82
N GLY A 232 0.44 3.90 4.86
CA GLY A 232 -0.60 3.41 5.75
C GLY A 232 -1.93 3.19 5.04
N LEU A 233 -2.35 4.10 4.14
CA LEU A 233 -3.55 3.89 3.33
C LEU A 233 -3.37 2.75 2.33
N LEU A 234 -2.21 2.64 1.68
CA LEU A 234 -1.93 1.57 0.74
C LEU A 234 -2.04 0.20 1.44
N GLU A 235 -1.40 0.04 2.60
CA GLU A 235 -1.44 -1.21 3.37
C GLU A 235 -2.87 -1.49 3.89
N SER A 236 -3.58 -0.47 4.38
CA SER A 236 -4.95 -0.63 4.86
C SER A 236 -5.93 -1.02 3.77
N LEU A 237 -5.83 -0.41 2.59
CA LEU A 237 -6.71 -0.72 1.47
C LEU A 237 -6.41 -2.09 0.85
N MET A 238 -5.13 -2.51 0.84
CA MET A 238 -4.73 -3.88 0.48
C MET A 238 -5.29 -4.89 1.47
N THR A 239 -5.12 -4.64 2.77
CA THR A 239 -5.65 -5.51 3.82
C THR A 239 -7.17 -5.62 3.73
N ALA A 240 -7.87 -4.50 3.50
CA ALA A 240 -9.31 -4.49 3.30
C ALA A 240 -9.74 -5.32 2.09
N ALA A 241 -8.98 -5.28 0.99
CA ALA A 241 -9.26 -6.12 -0.18
C ALA A 241 -9.06 -7.62 0.12
N ILE A 242 -7.99 -7.98 0.84
CA ILE A 242 -7.75 -9.36 1.27
C ILE A 242 -8.85 -9.87 2.19
N VAL A 243 -9.30 -9.03 3.14
CA VAL A 243 -10.40 -9.39 4.04
C VAL A 243 -11.72 -9.49 3.28
N ASP A 244 -11.98 -8.61 2.29
CA ASP A 244 -13.14 -8.71 1.39
C ASP A 244 -13.17 -10.08 0.69
N ASP A 245 -12.04 -10.49 0.10
CA ASP A 245 -11.89 -11.77 -0.59
C ASP A 245 -12.06 -12.98 0.36
N LEU A 246 -11.54 -12.89 1.60
CA LEU A 246 -11.65 -13.98 2.59
C LEU A 246 -13.04 -14.15 3.19
N THR A 247 -13.87 -13.12 3.11
CA THR A 247 -15.19 -13.11 3.76
C THR A 247 -16.33 -13.00 2.76
N ASP A 248 -16.02 -12.86 1.47
CA ASP A 248 -16.99 -12.63 0.39
C ASP A 248 -17.94 -11.45 0.68
N THR A 249 -17.40 -10.39 1.31
CA THR A 249 -18.17 -9.20 1.68
C THR A 249 -17.43 -7.94 1.27
N PRO A 250 -18.11 -6.95 0.64
CA PRO A 250 -17.46 -5.71 0.21
C PRO A 250 -17.24 -4.75 1.40
N SER A 251 -16.25 -3.87 1.27
CA SER A 251 -15.97 -2.78 2.20
C SER A 251 -15.99 -1.42 1.54
N ASP A 252 -16.24 -0.36 2.34
CA ASP A 252 -16.12 1.01 1.88
C ASP A 252 -14.68 1.51 2.04
N LYS A 253 -13.96 1.57 0.92
CA LYS A 253 -12.55 1.97 0.88
C LYS A 253 -12.33 3.44 1.25
N ASN A 254 -13.27 4.34 0.93
CA ASN A 254 -13.16 5.75 1.29
C ASN A 254 -13.44 5.95 2.78
N GLN A 255 -14.45 5.26 3.33
CA GLN A 255 -14.71 5.25 4.76
C GLN A 255 -13.52 4.66 5.53
N GLU A 256 -12.84 3.66 4.96
CA GLU A 256 -11.63 3.09 5.56
C GLU A 256 -10.51 4.13 5.64
N CYS A 257 -10.27 4.91 4.58
CA CYS A 257 -9.29 6.00 4.61
C CYS A 257 -9.62 7.02 5.70
N ILE A 258 -10.89 7.40 5.83
CA ILE A 258 -11.34 8.33 6.88
C ILE A 258 -11.14 7.72 8.26
N GLY A 259 -11.51 6.45 8.44
CA GLY A 259 -11.38 5.73 9.71
C GLY A 259 -9.94 5.61 10.20
N GLN A 260 -9.03 5.22 9.31
CA GLN A 260 -7.59 5.19 9.59
C GLN A 260 -7.05 6.59 9.94
N GLY A 261 -7.51 7.62 9.21
CA GLY A 261 -7.12 8.99 9.47
C GLY A 261 -7.59 9.50 10.83
N ILE A 262 -8.85 9.27 11.20
CA ILE A 262 -9.37 9.62 12.53
C ILE A 262 -8.59 8.89 13.63
N ALA A 263 -8.31 7.59 13.43
CA ALA A 263 -7.57 6.80 14.38
C ALA A 263 -6.14 7.33 14.59
N ASN A 264 -5.41 7.64 13.51
CA ASN A 264 -4.06 8.18 13.58
C ASN A 264 -4.04 9.60 14.18
N ALA A 265 -4.98 10.47 13.79
CA ALA A 265 -5.07 11.82 14.35
C ALA A 265 -5.32 11.76 15.87
N ALA A 266 -6.30 10.96 16.32
CA ALA A 266 -6.58 10.79 17.74
C ALA A 266 -5.40 10.16 18.48
N ASN A 267 -4.72 9.17 17.84
CA ASN A 267 -3.61 8.46 18.43
C ASN A 267 -2.39 9.36 18.73
N GLY A 268 -2.09 10.32 17.88
CA GLY A 268 -1.04 11.29 18.13
C GLY A 268 -1.31 12.16 19.36
N PHE A 269 -2.59 12.39 19.72
CA PHE A 269 -2.98 13.12 20.93
C PHE A 269 -3.02 12.26 22.21
N ILE A 270 -2.85 10.97 22.10
CA ILE A 270 -2.79 10.07 23.28
C ILE A 270 -1.44 9.39 23.43
N GLY A 271 -0.41 9.90 22.76
CA GLY A 271 0.96 9.45 22.90
C GLY A 271 1.31 8.20 22.10
N GLY A 272 0.53 7.85 21.08
CA GLY A 272 0.78 6.70 20.22
C GLY A 272 1.39 7.08 18.88
N MET A 273 2.21 6.17 18.34
CA MET A 273 2.79 6.31 17.00
C MET A 273 1.76 5.98 15.91
N ALA A 274 2.01 6.42 14.69
CA ALA A 274 1.14 6.09 13.55
C ALA A 274 1.06 4.58 13.30
N GLY A 275 -0.10 4.15 12.82
CA GLY A 275 -0.35 2.77 12.42
C GLY A 275 -1.26 2.66 11.20
N CYS A 276 -1.56 1.43 10.82
CA CYS A 276 -2.44 1.08 9.72
C CYS A 276 -3.00 -0.33 9.89
N ALA A 277 -3.77 -0.82 8.93
CA ALA A 277 -4.26 -2.19 8.97
C ALA A 277 -3.13 -3.20 8.73
N MET A 278 -3.20 -4.30 9.47
CA MET A 278 -2.21 -5.37 9.44
C MET A 278 -2.79 -6.61 8.75
N ILE A 279 -2.16 -7.05 7.66
CA ILE A 279 -2.61 -8.23 6.89
C ILE A 279 -2.61 -9.48 7.78
N GLY A 280 -1.49 -9.74 8.48
CA GLY A 280 -1.32 -10.94 9.31
C GLY A 280 -2.39 -11.09 10.39
N GLN A 281 -2.59 -10.05 11.18
CA GLN A 281 -3.54 -10.01 12.30
C GLN A 281 -5.00 -10.03 11.82
N SER A 282 -5.29 -9.35 10.71
CA SER A 282 -6.61 -9.43 10.07
C SER A 282 -6.93 -10.84 9.59
N MET A 283 -5.95 -11.54 8.98
CA MET A 283 -6.10 -12.94 8.61
C MET A 283 -6.27 -13.85 9.82
N ILE A 284 -5.52 -13.64 10.92
CA ILE A 284 -5.67 -14.37 12.18
C ILE A 284 -7.09 -14.17 12.73
N ASN A 285 -7.56 -12.93 12.76
CA ASN A 285 -8.91 -12.58 13.22
C ASN A 285 -9.98 -13.34 12.42
N VAL A 286 -9.93 -13.24 11.09
CA VAL A 286 -10.91 -13.89 10.21
C VAL A 286 -10.85 -15.40 10.31
N LYS A 287 -9.67 -16.02 10.35
CA LYS A 287 -9.49 -17.48 10.51
C LYS A 287 -9.94 -17.99 11.89
N SER A 288 -9.82 -17.16 12.93
CA SER A 288 -10.33 -17.45 14.26
C SER A 288 -11.85 -17.26 14.39
N GLY A 289 -12.52 -16.84 13.33
CA GLY A 289 -13.96 -16.67 13.26
C GLY A 289 -14.46 -15.25 13.52
N GLY A 290 -13.57 -14.28 13.69
CA GLY A 290 -13.91 -12.86 13.78
C GLY A 290 -14.47 -12.34 12.46
N ARG A 291 -15.56 -11.60 12.51
CA ARG A 291 -16.25 -11.02 11.34
C ARG A 291 -16.68 -9.58 11.56
N GLY A 292 -17.05 -9.28 12.80
CA GLY A 292 -17.66 -8.02 13.17
C GLY A 292 -16.66 -6.99 13.68
N ARG A 293 -17.18 -5.78 13.88
CA ARG A 293 -16.45 -4.66 14.52
C ARG A 293 -16.05 -5.00 15.96
N LEU A 294 -16.85 -5.83 16.62
CA LEU A 294 -16.60 -6.27 17.99
C LEU A 294 -15.28 -7.02 18.12
N SER A 295 -14.85 -7.79 17.12
CA SER A 295 -13.57 -8.51 17.20
C SER A 295 -12.37 -7.57 17.22
N THR A 296 -12.39 -6.50 16.42
CA THR A 296 -11.35 -5.47 16.40
C THR A 296 -11.35 -4.64 17.68
N PHE A 297 -12.53 -4.24 18.15
CA PHE A 297 -12.71 -3.53 19.41
C PHE A 297 -12.20 -4.35 20.59
N ALA A 298 -12.55 -5.63 20.65
CA ALA A 298 -12.10 -6.56 21.68
C ALA A 298 -10.57 -6.74 21.63
N ALA A 299 -9.98 -6.84 20.45
CA ALA A 299 -8.53 -6.96 20.31
C ALA A 299 -7.79 -5.78 20.95
N GLY A 300 -8.22 -4.55 20.68
CA GLY A 300 -7.63 -3.35 21.28
C GLY A 300 -7.84 -3.25 22.79
N THR A 301 -9.09 -3.44 23.26
CA THR A 301 -9.42 -3.31 24.69
C THR A 301 -8.77 -4.40 25.54
N ILE A 302 -8.78 -5.64 25.06
CA ILE A 302 -8.12 -6.76 25.76
C ILE A 302 -6.61 -6.53 25.81
N LEU A 303 -6.00 -6.06 24.69
CA LEU A 303 -4.58 -5.72 24.66
C LEU A 303 -4.23 -4.71 25.74
N LEU A 304 -4.95 -3.59 25.84
CA LEU A 304 -4.70 -2.58 26.87
C LEU A 304 -4.86 -3.15 28.28
N PHE A 305 -5.93 -3.92 28.52
CA PHE A 305 -6.15 -4.57 29.81
C PHE A 305 -4.98 -5.49 30.17
N LEU A 306 -4.54 -6.35 29.28
CA LEU A 306 -3.42 -7.26 29.53
C LEU A 306 -2.12 -6.52 29.85
N ILE A 307 -1.83 -5.42 29.14
CA ILE A 307 -0.59 -4.66 29.35
C ILE A 307 -0.60 -3.94 30.69
N VAL A 308 -1.69 -3.28 31.05
CA VAL A 308 -1.80 -2.55 32.31
C VAL A 308 -1.74 -3.51 33.52
N VAL A 309 -2.35 -4.70 33.37
CA VAL A 309 -2.36 -5.70 34.46
C VAL A 309 -1.06 -6.51 34.52
N LEU A 310 -0.47 -6.84 33.37
CA LEU A 310 0.69 -7.72 33.25
C LEU A 310 2.00 -6.96 32.89
N GLY A 311 2.02 -5.63 33.01
CA GLY A 311 3.15 -4.79 32.56
C GLY A 311 4.50 -5.21 33.14
N GLU A 312 4.55 -5.58 34.42
CA GLU A 312 5.80 -6.09 35.04
C GLU A 312 6.32 -7.38 34.39
N TRP A 313 5.41 -8.27 34.00
CA TRP A 313 5.80 -9.51 33.31
C TRP A 313 6.24 -9.25 31.87
N VAL A 314 5.59 -8.32 31.19
CA VAL A 314 5.95 -7.87 29.85
C VAL A 314 7.35 -7.25 29.85
N GLY A 315 7.73 -6.48 30.88
CA GLY A 315 9.06 -5.91 31.05
C GLY A 315 10.17 -6.96 31.16
N ARG A 316 9.86 -8.16 31.64
CA ARG A 316 10.82 -9.28 31.79
C ARG A 316 11.03 -10.12 30.53
N ILE A 317 10.32 -9.83 29.44
CA ILE A 317 10.48 -10.54 28.17
C ILE A 317 11.91 -10.30 27.63
N PRO A 318 12.69 -11.37 27.33
CA PRO A 318 14.02 -11.20 26.79
C PRO A 318 13.97 -10.73 25.33
N MET A 319 14.81 -9.76 24.95
CA MET A 319 14.91 -9.23 23.60
C MET A 319 15.12 -10.32 22.53
N PRO A 320 15.91 -11.38 22.75
CA PRO A 320 16.04 -12.48 21.77
C PRO A 320 14.72 -13.13 21.37
N ALA A 321 13.70 -13.16 22.27
CA ALA A 321 12.37 -13.66 21.91
C ALA A 321 11.67 -12.76 20.90
N LEU A 322 11.75 -11.44 21.07
CA LEU A 322 11.18 -10.47 20.13
C LEU A 322 11.91 -10.50 18.78
N VAL A 323 13.23 -10.59 18.80
CA VAL A 323 14.06 -10.73 17.59
C VAL A 323 13.65 -11.97 16.79
N ALA A 324 13.46 -13.13 17.45
CA ALA A 324 12.99 -14.35 16.81
C ALA A 324 11.60 -14.17 16.17
N ILE A 325 10.68 -13.48 16.86
CA ILE A 325 9.35 -13.17 16.33
C ILE A 325 9.45 -12.24 15.12
N MET A 326 10.26 -11.20 15.18
CA MET A 326 10.40 -10.26 14.08
C MET A 326 11.08 -10.89 12.85
N ILE A 327 12.02 -11.79 13.03
CA ILE A 327 12.57 -12.61 11.94
C ILE A 327 11.46 -13.46 11.31
N MET A 328 10.63 -14.12 12.13
CA MET A 328 9.47 -14.88 11.62
C MET A 328 8.49 -13.99 10.86
N VAL A 329 8.17 -12.80 11.37
CA VAL A 329 7.30 -11.82 10.70
C VAL A 329 7.90 -11.42 9.35
N SER A 330 9.19 -11.11 9.30
CA SER A 330 9.90 -10.78 8.05
C SER A 330 9.80 -11.93 7.03
N VAL A 331 10.15 -13.16 7.44
CA VAL A 331 10.10 -14.35 6.57
C VAL A 331 8.66 -14.64 6.11
N GLY A 332 7.67 -14.45 6.99
CA GLY A 332 6.25 -14.68 6.69
C GLY A 332 5.63 -13.60 5.81
N THR A 333 6.13 -12.36 5.91
CA THR A 333 5.68 -11.23 5.07
C THR A 333 6.25 -11.33 3.66
N PHE A 334 7.46 -11.86 3.50
CA PHE A 334 8.12 -11.98 2.20
C PHE A 334 7.35 -12.90 1.25
N SER A 335 7.05 -12.43 0.06
CA SER A 335 6.36 -13.21 -0.98
C SER A 335 7.34 -14.13 -1.72
N TRP A 336 7.61 -15.31 -1.17
CA TRP A 336 8.53 -16.32 -1.74
C TRP A 336 8.11 -16.77 -3.14
N SER A 337 6.81 -16.81 -3.41
CA SER A 337 6.29 -17.13 -4.73
C SER A 337 6.72 -16.11 -5.80
N SER A 338 6.93 -14.85 -5.43
CA SER A 338 7.35 -13.81 -6.36
C SER A 338 8.73 -14.08 -6.97
N ILE A 339 9.64 -14.70 -6.20
CA ILE A 339 10.96 -15.11 -6.70
C ILE A 339 10.82 -16.31 -7.65
N ARG A 340 10.01 -17.31 -7.26
CA ARG A 340 9.80 -18.50 -8.10
C ARG A 340 9.19 -18.15 -9.45
N ASN A 341 8.25 -17.21 -9.44
CA ASN A 341 7.49 -16.80 -10.63
C ASN A 341 8.17 -15.71 -11.46
N LEU A 342 9.39 -15.26 -11.10
CA LEU A 342 10.15 -14.25 -11.86
C LEU A 342 10.34 -14.64 -13.33
N LYS A 343 10.48 -15.95 -13.62
CA LYS A 343 10.67 -16.48 -14.97
C LYS A 343 9.36 -16.56 -15.77
N ASP A 344 8.25 -16.79 -15.08
CA ASP A 344 6.94 -17.01 -15.69
C ASP A 344 6.15 -15.71 -15.88
N HIS A 345 6.47 -14.69 -15.09
CA HIS A 345 5.81 -13.39 -15.19
C HIS A 345 6.36 -12.56 -16.35
N PRO A 346 5.54 -11.68 -16.95
CA PRO A 346 6.00 -10.72 -17.95
C PRO A 346 7.18 -9.91 -17.43
N ARG A 347 8.23 -9.74 -18.25
CA ARG A 347 9.45 -9.00 -17.87
C ARG A 347 9.17 -7.62 -17.27
N SER A 348 8.20 -6.90 -17.82
CA SER A 348 7.79 -5.59 -17.29
C SER A 348 7.29 -5.67 -15.83
N SER A 349 6.51 -6.70 -15.48
CA SER A 349 6.02 -6.91 -14.12
C SER A 349 7.15 -7.23 -13.14
N SER A 350 8.11 -8.05 -13.56
CA SER A 350 9.30 -8.39 -12.77
C SER A 350 10.21 -7.17 -12.56
N ILE A 351 10.42 -6.35 -13.61
CA ILE A 351 11.20 -5.10 -13.51
C ILE A 351 10.54 -4.13 -12.53
N VAL A 352 9.23 -3.92 -12.61
CA VAL A 352 8.48 -3.06 -11.68
C VAL A 352 8.64 -3.53 -10.24
N MET A 353 8.48 -4.82 -9.98
CA MET A 353 8.65 -5.40 -8.64
C MET A 353 10.07 -5.18 -8.11
N VAL A 354 11.09 -5.52 -8.90
CA VAL A 354 12.51 -5.39 -8.49
C VAL A 354 12.88 -3.92 -8.30
N ALA A 355 12.43 -3.01 -9.18
CA ALA A 355 12.68 -1.58 -9.05
C ALA A 355 12.01 -1.00 -7.79
N THR A 356 10.79 -1.46 -7.44
CA THR A 356 10.13 -1.09 -6.19
C THR A 356 10.96 -1.53 -4.99
N VAL A 357 11.41 -2.80 -4.94
CA VAL A 357 12.25 -3.31 -3.86
C VAL A 357 13.56 -2.53 -3.77
N ALA A 358 14.26 -2.35 -4.89
CA ALA A 358 15.52 -1.62 -4.92
C ALA A 358 15.35 -0.17 -4.47
N GLY A 359 14.30 0.51 -4.97
CA GLY A 359 13.98 1.88 -4.55
C GLY A 359 13.78 2.01 -3.05
N VAL A 360 13.04 1.09 -2.44
CA VAL A 360 12.84 1.07 -0.98
C VAL A 360 14.14 0.79 -0.22
N VAL A 361 14.84 -0.29 -0.59
CA VAL A 361 16.04 -0.74 0.17
C VAL A 361 17.18 0.26 0.07
N LEU A 362 17.39 0.88 -1.10
CA LEU A 362 18.45 1.88 -1.29
C LEU A 362 18.15 3.21 -0.62
N THR A 363 16.88 3.62 -0.60
CA THR A 363 16.47 4.91 0.01
C THR A 363 16.03 4.76 1.46
N HIS A 364 15.86 3.53 1.96
CA HIS A 364 15.21 3.23 3.25
C HIS A 364 13.82 3.89 3.39
N ASN A 365 13.16 4.15 2.25
CA ASN A 365 11.87 4.85 2.21
C ASN A 365 10.85 4.10 1.36
N LEU A 366 9.86 3.52 2.02
CA LEU A 366 8.77 2.76 1.39
C LEU A 366 7.97 3.59 0.39
N ALA A 367 7.71 4.87 0.69
CA ALA A 367 6.93 5.75 -0.17
C ALA A 367 7.63 6.02 -1.51
N ILE A 368 8.95 6.25 -1.48
CA ILE A 368 9.76 6.47 -2.69
C ILE A 368 9.76 5.21 -3.57
N GLY A 369 9.95 4.04 -2.98
CA GLY A 369 9.93 2.79 -3.75
C GLY A 369 8.58 2.51 -4.41
N VAL A 370 7.48 2.75 -3.70
CA VAL A 370 6.12 2.62 -4.27
C VAL A 370 5.91 3.62 -5.41
N LEU A 371 6.33 4.87 -5.24
CA LEU A 371 6.23 5.89 -6.29
C LEU A 371 6.99 5.48 -7.56
N ILE A 372 8.23 5.01 -7.41
CA ILE A 372 9.03 4.47 -8.53
C ILE A 372 8.27 3.32 -9.21
N GLY A 373 7.74 2.39 -8.43
CA GLY A 373 7.00 1.24 -8.95
C GLY A 373 5.74 1.63 -9.73
N VAL A 374 4.94 2.56 -9.19
CA VAL A 374 3.71 3.05 -9.83
C VAL A 374 4.03 3.77 -11.14
N LEU A 375 5.02 4.66 -11.15
CA LEU A 375 5.46 5.37 -12.36
C LEU A 375 5.93 4.39 -13.44
N LEU A 376 6.81 3.44 -13.10
CA LEU A 376 7.26 2.41 -14.04
C LEU A 376 6.12 1.53 -14.54
N SER A 377 5.19 1.16 -13.67
CA SER A 377 4.01 0.37 -14.05
C SER A 377 3.14 1.12 -15.07
N GLY A 378 2.94 2.44 -14.87
CA GLY A 378 2.23 3.30 -15.80
C GLY A 378 2.93 3.41 -17.16
N ILE A 379 4.25 3.61 -17.16
CA ILE A 379 5.07 3.68 -18.39
C ILE A 379 4.98 2.35 -19.17
N PHE A 380 5.18 1.22 -18.50
CA PHE A 380 5.08 -0.10 -19.16
C PHE A 380 3.67 -0.40 -19.66
N PHE A 381 2.64 0.06 -18.95
CA PHE A 381 1.26 -0.07 -19.39
C PHE A 381 1.03 0.72 -20.68
N ALA A 382 1.40 2.02 -20.69
CA ALA A 382 1.29 2.87 -21.88
C ALA A 382 2.06 2.28 -23.07
N TRP A 383 3.29 1.82 -22.83
CA TRP A 383 4.10 1.18 -23.87
C TRP A 383 3.47 -0.08 -24.46
N LYS A 384 2.88 -0.96 -23.60
CA LYS A 384 2.18 -2.16 -24.06
C LYS A 384 0.93 -1.83 -24.87
N ILE A 385 0.16 -0.85 -24.44
CA ILE A 385 -1.05 -0.41 -25.18
C ILE A 385 -0.66 0.16 -26.55
N ALA A 386 0.45 0.93 -26.64
CA ALA A 386 0.95 1.44 -27.92
C ALA A 386 1.32 0.33 -28.91
N GLN A 387 1.71 -0.86 -28.44
CA GLN A 387 2.04 -1.99 -29.31
C GLN A 387 0.81 -2.75 -29.87
N ILE A 388 -0.38 -2.49 -29.34
CA ILE A 388 -1.63 -3.10 -29.86
C ILE A 388 -2.10 -2.38 -31.13
N PHE A 389 -1.53 -1.20 -31.41
CA PHE A 389 -1.82 -0.41 -32.60
C PHE A 389 -1.34 -1.12 -33.87
N ARG A 390 -2.22 -1.18 -34.88
CA ARG A 390 -1.96 -1.77 -36.19
C ARG A 390 -2.68 -1.00 -37.28
N ILE A 391 -2.00 -0.77 -38.41
CA ILE A 391 -2.62 -0.26 -39.64
C ILE A 391 -2.39 -1.28 -40.75
N THR A 392 -3.46 -1.58 -41.48
CA THR A 392 -3.41 -2.35 -42.73
C THR A 392 -3.94 -1.48 -43.86
N SER A 393 -3.42 -1.62 -45.05
CA SER A 393 -3.91 -0.89 -46.23
C SER A 393 -4.23 -1.80 -47.41
N SER A 394 -5.21 -1.43 -48.17
CA SER A 394 -5.57 -2.08 -49.43
C SER A 394 -5.79 -1.04 -50.51
N LEU A 395 -5.31 -1.35 -51.71
CA LEU A 395 -5.50 -0.53 -52.90
C LEU A 395 -6.67 -1.08 -53.68
N SER A 396 -7.55 -0.23 -54.19
CA SER A 396 -8.65 -0.60 -55.06
C SER A 396 -8.17 -1.19 -56.40
N GLU A 397 -8.98 -1.93 -57.12
CA GLU A 397 -8.63 -2.57 -58.37
C GLU A 397 -8.27 -1.54 -59.48
N ASP A 398 -8.85 -0.36 -59.42
CA ASP A 398 -8.57 0.76 -60.33
C ASP A 398 -7.23 1.51 -60.00
N GLY A 399 -6.58 1.18 -58.86
CA GLY A 399 -5.36 1.79 -58.44
C GLY A 399 -5.46 3.25 -57.94
N ARG A 400 -6.70 3.78 -57.76
CA ARG A 400 -6.94 5.19 -57.49
C ARG A 400 -7.31 5.48 -56.05
N THR A 401 -7.89 4.47 -55.34
CA THR A 401 -8.37 4.60 -53.96
C THR A 401 -7.59 3.69 -53.05
N ARG A 402 -7.04 4.21 -51.98
CA ARG A 402 -6.42 3.42 -50.89
C ARG A 402 -7.21 3.52 -49.62
N THR A 403 -7.53 2.37 -49.06
CA THR A 403 -8.20 2.26 -47.76
C THR A 403 -7.18 1.84 -46.71
N TYR A 404 -7.02 2.64 -45.65
CA TYR A 404 -6.25 2.33 -44.47
C TYR A 404 -7.19 1.94 -43.34
N VAL A 405 -7.09 0.72 -42.83
CA VAL A 405 -7.85 0.23 -41.69
C VAL A 405 -6.97 0.34 -40.45
N VAL A 406 -7.40 1.16 -39.52
CA VAL A 406 -6.72 1.43 -38.24
C VAL A 406 -7.33 0.57 -37.16
N GLU A 407 -6.53 -0.19 -36.43
CA GLU A 407 -6.96 -1.04 -35.33
C GLU A 407 -6.18 -0.69 -34.06
N GLY A 408 -6.88 -0.61 -32.91
CA GLY A 408 -6.30 -0.44 -31.60
C GLY A 408 -6.42 0.97 -31.03
N GLN A 409 -5.42 1.39 -30.24
CA GLN A 409 -5.49 2.62 -29.46
C GLN A 409 -4.56 3.68 -30.05
N VAL A 410 -5.14 4.83 -30.44
CA VAL A 410 -4.37 5.98 -30.94
C VAL A 410 -4.33 7.04 -29.83
N PHE A 411 -3.13 7.29 -29.30
CA PHE A 411 -2.87 8.22 -28.21
C PHE A 411 -1.42 8.70 -28.27
N PHE A 412 -0.98 9.55 -27.35
CA PHE A 412 0.35 10.18 -27.40
C PHE A 412 1.51 9.20 -27.66
N ALA A 413 1.45 7.98 -27.11
CA ALA A 413 2.54 7.01 -27.27
C ALA A 413 2.50 6.23 -28.61
N SER A 414 1.36 6.22 -29.32
CA SER A 414 1.22 5.60 -30.65
C SER A 414 1.08 6.63 -31.79
N ALA A 415 1.03 7.91 -31.49
CA ALA A 415 0.80 9.00 -32.44
C ALA A 415 1.84 9.07 -33.58
N GLU A 416 3.12 8.89 -33.25
CA GLU A 416 4.20 8.83 -34.23
C GLU A 416 4.10 7.60 -35.13
N ALA A 417 3.84 6.43 -34.53
CA ALA A 417 3.67 5.18 -35.28
C ALA A 417 2.44 5.27 -36.21
N PHE A 418 1.36 5.93 -35.77
CA PHE A 418 0.19 6.22 -36.58
C PHE A 418 0.58 7.04 -37.82
N THR A 419 1.25 8.18 -37.64
CA THR A 419 1.62 9.04 -38.76
C THR A 419 2.58 8.35 -39.74
N ASN A 420 3.53 7.56 -39.24
CA ASN A 420 4.55 6.89 -40.05
C ASN A 420 4.01 5.66 -40.80
N ALA A 421 2.82 5.20 -40.53
CA ALA A 421 2.21 4.04 -41.20
C ALA A 421 1.54 4.37 -42.54
N PHE A 422 1.43 5.66 -42.89
CA PHE A 422 0.84 6.11 -44.15
C PHE A 422 1.92 6.41 -45.17
N ASP A 423 1.71 5.98 -46.43
CA ASP A 423 2.57 6.30 -47.55
C ASP A 423 2.05 7.56 -48.31
N PHE A 424 2.68 8.70 -48.03
CA PHE A 424 2.31 9.98 -48.63
C PHE A 424 2.93 10.20 -50.04
N ARG A 425 3.74 9.25 -50.55
CA ARG A 425 4.41 9.38 -51.86
C ARG A 425 3.55 8.77 -52.98
N GLU A 426 2.57 7.99 -52.63
CA GLU A 426 1.69 7.36 -53.60
C GLU A 426 0.72 8.39 -54.19
N VAL A 427 0.55 8.37 -55.49
CA VAL A 427 -0.38 9.29 -56.19
C VAL A 427 -1.75 8.66 -56.19
N LEU A 428 -2.64 9.22 -55.37
CA LEU A 428 -4.02 8.69 -55.17
C LEU A 428 -5.04 9.79 -55.43
N GLU A 429 -6.21 9.38 -55.98
CA GLU A 429 -7.36 10.27 -56.10
C GLU A 429 -8.13 10.34 -54.78
N LYS A 430 -8.23 9.21 -54.05
CA LYS A 430 -8.95 9.12 -52.81
C LYS A 430 -8.25 8.26 -51.77
N VAL A 431 -8.31 8.69 -50.52
CA VAL A 431 -7.83 7.96 -49.36
C VAL A 431 -8.97 7.81 -48.35
N ILE A 432 -9.26 6.58 -47.95
CA ILE A 432 -10.23 6.26 -46.91
C ILE A 432 -9.48 5.82 -45.67
N ILE A 433 -9.73 6.50 -44.55
CA ILE A 433 -9.17 6.15 -43.23
C ILE A 433 -10.28 5.56 -42.39
N ASP A 434 -10.33 4.24 -42.32
CA ASP A 434 -11.30 3.51 -41.53
C ASP A 434 -10.80 3.34 -40.09
N VAL A 435 -11.42 4.08 -39.15
CA VAL A 435 -11.14 4.06 -37.72
C VAL A 435 -12.22 3.30 -36.91
N SER A 436 -13.05 2.49 -37.57
CA SER A 436 -14.12 1.72 -36.93
C SER A 436 -13.64 0.78 -35.81
N ARG A 437 -12.38 0.34 -35.90
CA ARG A 437 -11.71 -0.52 -34.92
C ARG A 437 -10.67 0.18 -34.10
N ALA A 438 -10.61 1.52 -34.15
CA ALA A 438 -9.67 2.33 -33.42
C ALA A 438 -10.37 3.25 -32.43
N HIS A 439 -9.66 3.61 -31.36
CA HIS A 439 -10.05 4.66 -30.43
C HIS A 439 -9.05 5.78 -30.41
N ILE A 440 -9.54 7.00 -30.55
CA ILE A 440 -8.75 8.24 -30.47
C ILE A 440 -8.93 8.81 -29.04
N TRP A 441 -7.84 8.87 -28.26
CA TRP A 441 -7.90 9.11 -26.83
C TRP A 441 -7.54 10.52 -26.38
N ASP A 442 -6.68 11.20 -27.09
CA ASP A 442 -6.10 12.46 -26.62
C ASP A 442 -5.81 13.43 -27.77
N ILE A 443 -5.40 14.64 -27.39
CA ILE A 443 -5.06 15.72 -28.35
C ILE A 443 -3.92 15.33 -29.30
N SER A 444 -2.97 14.49 -28.88
CA SER A 444 -1.86 14.05 -29.72
C SER A 444 -2.33 13.13 -30.84
N ALA A 445 -3.31 12.25 -30.53
CA ALA A 445 -3.94 11.39 -31.50
C ALA A 445 -4.73 12.19 -32.54
N VAL A 446 -5.52 13.19 -32.08
CA VAL A 446 -6.28 14.09 -32.99
C VAL A 446 -5.31 14.87 -33.87
N ALA A 447 -4.24 15.45 -33.33
CA ALA A 447 -3.23 16.17 -34.09
C ALA A 447 -2.54 15.29 -35.14
N SER A 448 -2.29 14.01 -34.83
CA SER A 448 -1.73 13.06 -35.77
C SER A 448 -2.72 12.70 -36.90
N LEU A 449 -4.01 12.57 -36.58
CA LEU A 449 -5.06 12.38 -37.56
C LEU A 449 -5.16 13.61 -38.49
N ASP A 450 -5.18 14.82 -37.92
CA ASP A 450 -5.16 16.07 -38.69
C ASP A 450 -3.97 16.13 -39.64
N MET A 451 -2.78 15.80 -39.14
CA MET A 451 -1.56 15.79 -39.94
C MET A 451 -1.64 14.82 -41.11
N VAL A 452 -2.16 13.62 -40.90
CA VAL A 452 -2.31 12.62 -41.96
C VAL A 452 -3.30 13.10 -43.03
N VAL A 453 -4.48 13.58 -42.60
CA VAL A 453 -5.52 14.10 -43.50
C VAL A 453 -4.99 15.29 -44.34
N LEU A 454 -4.39 16.26 -43.67
CA LEU A 454 -3.88 17.46 -44.36
C LEU A 454 -2.71 17.18 -45.30
N LYS A 455 -1.82 16.20 -44.97
CA LYS A 455 -0.76 15.77 -45.85
C LYS A 455 -1.30 15.15 -47.14
N PHE A 456 -2.25 14.24 -47.08
CA PHE A 456 -2.88 13.67 -48.29
C PHE A 456 -3.64 14.70 -49.09
N ARG A 457 -4.39 15.61 -48.47
CA ARG A 457 -5.08 16.72 -49.13
C ARG A 457 -4.10 17.67 -49.83
N ARG A 458 -2.91 17.90 -49.25
CA ARG A 458 -1.86 18.68 -49.88
C ARG A 458 -1.30 18.04 -51.14
N GLU A 459 -1.19 16.71 -51.20
CA GLU A 459 -0.77 15.94 -52.37
C GLU A 459 -1.91 15.76 -53.41
N GLY A 460 -3.10 16.35 -53.16
CA GLY A 460 -4.22 16.36 -54.06
C GLY A 460 -5.24 15.23 -53.90
N ALA A 461 -5.10 14.38 -52.90
CA ALA A 461 -6.04 13.32 -52.65
C ALA A 461 -7.28 13.80 -51.84
N GLU A 462 -8.45 13.33 -52.22
CA GLU A 462 -9.65 13.45 -51.37
C GLU A 462 -9.52 12.48 -50.17
N VAL A 463 -9.75 12.98 -48.94
CA VAL A 463 -9.64 12.14 -47.74
C VAL A 463 -10.97 12.04 -47.03
N GLU A 464 -11.38 10.81 -46.80
CA GLU A 464 -12.60 10.47 -46.06
C GLU A 464 -12.25 9.66 -44.80
N ILE A 465 -12.75 10.07 -43.65
CA ILE A 465 -12.62 9.33 -42.39
C ILE A 465 -13.93 8.60 -42.13
N VAL A 466 -13.89 7.30 -41.93
CA VAL A 466 -15.09 6.48 -41.70
C VAL A 466 -14.99 5.73 -40.37
N GLY A 467 -16.15 5.49 -39.77
CA GLY A 467 -16.25 4.62 -38.60
C GLY A 467 -15.76 5.20 -37.29
N ILE A 468 -15.73 6.53 -37.13
CA ILE A 468 -15.44 7.17 -35.83
C ILE A 468 -16.49 6.70 -34.83
N ASN A 469 -16.05 6.13 -33.69
CA ASN A 469 -16.96 5.74 -32.62
C ASN A 469 -17.37 6.95 -31.77
N GLU A 470 -18.52 6.85 -31.05
CA GLU A 470 -19.12 7.93 -30.27
C GLU A 470 -18.14 8.59 -29.27
N ALA A 471 -17.27 7.78 -28.61
CA ALA A 471 -16.30 8.31 -27.66
C ALA A 471 -15.18 9.11 -28.33
N SER A 472 -14.72 8.70 -29.51
CA SER A 472 -13.69 9.38 -30.30
C SER A 472 -14.27 10.59 -31.05
N GLU A 473 -15.54 10.52 -31.49
CA GLU A 473 -16.24 11.58 -32.20
C GLU A 473 -16.26 12.88 -31.38
N THR A 474 -16.60 12.77 -30.10
CA THR A 474 -16.64 13.93 -29.18
C THR A 474 -15.31 14.69 -29.14
N ILE A 475 -14.16 13.97 -29.06
CA ILE A 475 -12.85 14.59 -28.95
C ILE A 475 -12.36 15.12 -30.32
N VAL A 476 -12.66 14.39 -31.40
CA VAL A 476 -12.31 14.79 -32.76
C VAL A 476 -13.09 16.04 -33.15
N ASP A 477 -14.41 16.09 -32.94
CA ASP A 477 -15.25 17.27 -33.25
C ASP A 477 -14.80 18.53 -32.54
N GLN A 478 -14.38 18.39 -31.28
CA GLN A 478 -13.93 19.53 -30.49
C GLN A 478 -12.53 20.05 -30.91
N LEU A 479 -11.61 19.14 -31.16
CA LEU A 479 -10.18 19.47 -31.28
C LEU A 479 -9.65 19.44 -32.72
N ALA A 480 -10.24 18.65 -33.62
CA ALA A 480 -9.75 18.50 -34.98
C ALA A 480 -9.79 19.83 -35.77
N ILE A 481 -8.77 20.03 -36.60
CA ILE A 481 -8.64 21.21 -37.46
C ILE A 481 -8.75 20.89 -38.95
N HIS A 482 -8.69 19.62 -39.36
CA HIS A 482 -8.64 19.22 -40.77
C HIS A 482 -9.86 19.63 -41.58
N ASP A 483 -11.02 19.86 -40.96
CA ASP A 483 -12.26 20.33 -41.61
C ASP A 483 -12.54 21.81 -41.37
N LYS A 484 -11.62 22.53 -40.66
CA LYS A 484 -11.78 23.97 -40.41
C LYS A 484 -11.21 24.81 -41.55
N PRO A 485 -11.82 25.98 -41.87
CA PRO A 485 -11.30 26.88 -42.88
C PRO A 485 -9.83 27.29 -42.62
N GLY A 486 -8.97 27.24 -43.63
CA GLY A 486 -7.57 27.60 -43.50
C GLY A 486 -6.65 26.54 -42.83
N ALA A 487 -7.14 25.30 -42.70
CA ALA A 487 -6.37 24.21 -42.05
C ALA A 487 -5.04 23.92 -42.78
N LEU A 488 -5.03 23.92 -44.11
CA LEU A 488 -3.83 23.73 -44.94
C LEU A 488 -2.80 24.84 -44.75
N GLU A 489 -3.22 26.09 -44.61
CA GLU A 489 -2.31 27.23 -44.39
C GLU A 489 -1.65 27.15 -43.01
N ARG A 490 -2.36 26.67 -42.01
CA ARG A 490 -1.81 26.48 -40.65
C ARG A 490 -0.75 25.39 -40.60
N LEU A 491 -0.84 24.35 -41.43
CA LEU A 491 0.17 23.30 -41.50
C LEU A 491 1.48 23.77 -42.13
N MET A 492 1.41 24.75 -43.05
CA MET A 492 2.58 25.30 -43.77
C MET A 492 3.26 26.44 -43.01
N GLY A 493 2.68 26.96 -41.94
CA GLY A 493 3.20 28.05 -41.11
C GLY A 493 4.02 27.61 -39.89
N HIS A 494 4.28 26.36 -39.74
CA HIS A 494 5.18 25.73 -38.76
C HIS A 494 6.14 24.83 -39.56
#